data_f63b046f6d2820ebe5eb083a59fd1b5d
#
_entry.id   f63b046f6d2820ebe5eb083a59fd1b5d
#
_cell.length_a   1.000
_cell.length_b   1.000
_cell.length_c   1.000
_cell.angle_alpha   90.00
_cell.angle_beta   90.00
_cell.angle_gamma   90.00
#
_symmetry.space_group_name_H-M   'P 1'
#
loop_
_entity.id
_entity.type
_entity.pdbx_description
1 polymer ?
#
loop_
_entity_poly.entity_id
_entity_poly.type
_entity_poly.pdbx_seq_one_letter_code
_entity_poly.pdbx_strand_id
1 'polypeptide(L)'
;NKDLTVCAWEEGYVLWFPALKNIYEIWMKADGSFACIYYRLPMTEEEQDSLFLAIRPVFLFLAQKKGMFVLHSASLLYLEKAWLFSGPSGMGKSTHTALWKKLFDTPFLNGDLNLIGKEGDQFVVYGIPWCGTSEIFTVEKKELGGIVLLEKAPEDKIVSLTKEQKTLRVMQLSLIHISEPTRLRCIS
;
A
#
# COMPACT_ATOMS: atom_id res chain seq x y z
N ASN A 1 -16.26 -4.47 -6.58
CA ASN A 1 -15.23 -4.78 -7.58
C ASN A 1 -15.59 -6.12 -8.19
N LYS A 2 -15.85 -6.21 -9.50
CA LYS A 2 -16.25 -7.47 -10.18
C LYS A 2 -15.13 -8.52 -10.19
N ASP A 3 -13.94 -8.15 -9.80
CA ASP A 3 -12.72 -8.94 -9.94
C ASP A 3 -12.29 -9.64 -8.65
N LEU A 4 -12.95 -9.39 -7.53
CA LEU A 4 -12.66 -9.98 -6.24
C LEU A 4 -13.95 -10.22 -5.46
N THR A 5 -14.15 -11.45 -5.02
CA THR A 5 -15.20 -11.85 -4.07
C THR A 5 -14.56 -12.20 -2.75
N VAL A 6 -15.10 -11.69 -1.65
CA VAL A 6 -14.64 -12.00 -0.29
C VAL A 6 -15.81 -12.58 0.50
N CYS A 7 -15.61 -13.75 1.06
CA CYS A 7 -16.56 -14.37 1.99
C CYS A 7 -15.95 -14.48 3.38
N ALA A 8 -16.73 -14.14 4.40
CA ALA A 8 -16.35 -14.39 5.78
C ALA A 8 -16.70 -15.82 6.17
N TRP A 9 -15.82 -16.47 6.92
CA TRP A 9 -16.06 -17.76 7.60
C TRP A 9 -15.70 -17.61 9.08
N GLU A 10 -15.94 -18.61 9.90
CA GLU A 10 -15.87 -18.50 11.36
C GLU A 10 -14.54 -17.94 11.89
N GLU A 11 -13.42 -18.29 11.28
CA GLU A 11 -12.09 -17.87 11.73
C GLU A 11 -11.41 -16.82 10.82
N GLY A 12 -12.07 -16.39 9.71
CA GLY A 12 -11.40 -15.51 8.77
C GLY A 12 -12.14 -15.19 7.48
N TYR A 13 -11.39 -15.15 6.40
CA TYR A 13 -11.88 -14.74 5.08
C TYR A 13 -11.38 -15.68 3.99
N VAL A 14 -12.23 -15.93 3.00
CA VAL A 14 -11.87 -16.60 1.75
C VAL A 14 -12.05 -15.60 0.61
N LEU A 15 -11.02 -15.46 -0.21
CA LEU A 15 -11.00 -14.59 -1.38
C LEU A 15 -11.00 -15.42 -2.65
N TRP A 16 -11.87 -15.04 -3.60
CA TRP A 16 -11.88 -15.57 -4.95
C TRP A 16 -11.66 -14.46 -5.95
N PHE A 17 -10.85 -14.76 -6.96
CA PHE A 17 -10.58 -13.90 -8.09
C PHE A 17 -11.18 -14.52 -9.35
N PRO A 18 -12.45 -14.25 -9.70
CA PRO A 18 -13.14 -14.95 -10.79
C PRO A 18 -12.47 -14.81 -12.16
N ALA A 19 -11.72 -13.72 -12.36
CA ALA A 19 -10.97 -13.49 -13.59
C ALA A 19 -9.64 -14.27 -13.67
N LEU A 20 -9.13 -14.80 -12.55
CA LEU A 20 -7.83 -15.47 -12.46
C LEU A 20 -8.03 -16.98 -12.42
N LYS A 21 -7.92 -17.66 -13.56
CA LYS A 21 -8.17 -19.10 -13.68
C LYS A 21 -7.11 -19.99 -13.01
N ASN A 22 -5.94 -19.43 -12.74
CA ASN A 22 -4.80 -20.08 -12.12
C ASN A 22 -4.80 -19.99 -10.59
N ILE A 23 -5.62 -19.11 -9.99
CA ILE A 23 -5.78 -18.96 -8.55
C ILE A 23 -7.17 -19.50 -8.19
N TYR A 24 -7.22 -20.53 -7.36
CA TYR A 24 -8.48 -21.11 -6.94
C TYR A 24 -9.12 -20.29 -5.83
N GLU A 25 -8.37 -20.09 -4.75
CA GLU A 25 -8.84 -19.35 -3.58
C GLU A 25 -7.66 -18.95 -2.68
N ILE A 26 -7.90 -17.93 -1.86
CA ILE A 26 -6.96 -17.51 -0.83
C ILE A 26 -7.69 -17.50 0.51
N TRP A 27 -7.16 -18.22 1.48
CA TRP A 27 -7.68 -18.27 2.84
C TRP A 27 -6.84 -17.38 3.75
N MET A 28 -7.47 -16.60 4.62
CA MET A 28 -6.79 -15.74 5.58
C MET A 28 -7.48 -15.84 6.95
N LYS A 29 -6.70 -15.99 8.02
CA LYS A 29 -7.23 -15.83 9.38
C LYS A 29 -7.52 -14.37 9.70
N ALA A 30 -8.62 -14.12 10.43
CA ALA A 30 -9.05 -12.77 10.80
C ALA A 30 -8.04 -12.05 11.72
N ASP A 31 -7.26 -12.79 12.48
CA ASP A 31 -6.19 -12.27 13.33
C ASP A 31 -4.91 -11.90 12.58
N GLY A 32 -4.83 -12.22 11.28
CA GLY A 32 -3.65 -11.96 10.46
C GLY A 32 -2.46 -12.88 10.73
N SER A 33 -2.65 -14.00 11.40
CA SER A 33 -1.57 -14.95 11.72
C SER A 33 -1.20 -15.85 10.56
N PHE A 34 -2.11 -16.05 9.60
CA PHE A 34 -1.94 -17.03 8.54
C PHE A 34 -2.71 -16.62 7.27
N ALA A 35 -2.11 -16.89 6.11
CA ALA A 35 -2.79 -16.92 4.82
C ALA A 35 -2.27 -18.09 3.98
N CYS A 36 -3.15 -18.70 3.20
CA CYS A 36 -2.83 -19.80 2.29
C CYS A 36 -3.40 -19.50 0.91
N ILE A 37 -2.61 -19.71 -0.12
CA ILE A 37 -2.99 -19.44 -1.50
C ILE A 37 -2.97 -20.75 -2.27
N TYR A 38 -4.13 -21.12 -2.84
CA TYR A 38 -4.28 -22.30 -3.69
C TYR A 38 -4.21 -21.89 -5.15
N TYR A 39 -3.23 -22.39 -5.87
CA TYR A 39 -3.00 -22.04 -7.27
C TYR A 39 -2.54 -23.24 -8.10
N ARG A 40 -2.62 -23.14 -9.41
CA ARG A 40 -2.23 -24.18 -10.37
C ARG A 40 -0.87 -23.90 -10.98
N LEU A 41 -0.07 -24.95 -11.13
CA LEU A 41 1.18 -24.96 -11.89
C LEU A 41 1.05 -25.84 -13.15
N PRO A 42 1.82 -25.58 -14.21
CA PRO A 42 2.72 -24.43 -14.40
C PRO A 42 1.96 -23.14 -14.67
N MET A 43 2.62 -21.98 -14.48
CA MET A 43 2.07 -20.67 -14.79
C MET A 43 2.84 -20.01 -15.93
N THR A 44 2.14 -19.28 -16.80
CA THR A 44 2.72 -18.32 -17.72
C THR A 44 3.25 -17.08 -16.98
N GLU A 45 4.05 -16.23 -17.62
CA GLU A 45 4.51 -14.97 -17.03
C GLU A 45 3.32 -14.07 -16.62
N GLU A 46 2.32 -13.93 -17.48
CA GLU A 46 1.10 -13.16 -17.18
C GLU A 46 0.34 -13.71 -15.95
N GLU A 47 0.30 -15.03 -15.80
CA GLU A 47 -0.33 -15.66 -14.62
C GLU A 47 0.50 -15.45 -13.35
N GLN A 48 1.83 -15.39 -13.44
CA GLN A 48 2.72 -15.03 -12.32
C GLN A 48 2.50 -13.59 -11.88
N ASP A 49 2.39 -12.66 -12.82
CA ASP A 49 2.07 -11.26 -12.54
C ASP A 49 0.70 -11.12 -11.87
N SER A 50 -0.28 -11.89 -12.37
CA SER A 50 -1.62 -11.93 -11.78
C SER A 50 -1.60 -12.46 -10.34
N LEU A 51 -0.81 -13.50 -10.06
CA LEU A 51 -0.61 -14.02 -8.70
C LEU A 51 0.06 -12.97 -7.81
N PHE A 52 1.09 -12.30 -8.31
CA PHE A 52 1.77 -11.23 -7.57
C PHE A 52 0.82 -10.10 -7.19
N LEU A 53 -0.08 -9.72 -8.09
CA LEU A 53 -1.11 -8.70 -7.79
C LEU A 53 -2.17 -9.22 -6.81
N ALA A 54 -2.54 -10.50 -6.88
CA ALA A 54 -3.50 -11.11 -5.95
C ALA A 54 -2.94 -11.27 -4.53
N ILE A 55 -1.64 -11.43 -4.37
CA ILE A 55 -0.97 -11.46 -3.07
C ILE A 55 -1.02 -10.09 -2.36
N ARG A 56 -1.06 -8.97 -3.11
CA ARG A 56 -1.04 -7.63 -2.54
C ARG A 56 -2.13 -7.38 -1.48
N PRO A 57 -3.43 -7.58 -1.74
CA PRO A 57 -4.47 -7.36 -0.72
C PRO A 57 -4.29 -8.25 0.51
N VAL A 58 -3.80 -9.47 0.33
CA VAL A 58 -3.48 -10.40 1.44
C VAL A 58 -2.38 -9.82 2.31
N PHE A 59 -1.27 -9.43 1.70
CA PHE A 59 -0.14 -8.81 2.40
C PHE A 59 -0.57 -7.55 3.15
N LEU A 60 -1.33 -6.67 2.51
CA LEU A 60 -1.80 -5.43 3.12
C LEU A 60 -2.72 -5.70 4.33
N PHE A 61 -3.58 -6.70 4.24
CA PHE A 61 -4.41 -7.13 5.36
C PHE A 61 -3.56 -7.64 6.53
N LEU A 62 -2.60 -8.54 6.26
CA LEU A 62 -1.71 -9.07 7.30
C LEU A 62 -0.87 -7.96 7.96
N ALA A 63 -0.35 -7.03 7.17
CA ALA A 63 0.40 -5.89 7.66
C ALA A 63 -0.46 -4.98 8.57
N GLN A 64 -1.71 -4.72 8.18
CA GLN A 64 -2.67 -3.96 8.99
C GLN A 64 -2.94 -4.62 10.34
N LYS A 65 -3.09 -5.96 10.38
CA LYS A 65 -3.25 -6.71 11.63
C LYS A 65 -2.02 -6.63 12.55
N LYS A 66 -0.86 -6.29 11.99
CA LYS A 66 0.38 -6.02 12.74
C LYS A 66 0.56 -4.53 13.09
N GLY A 67 -0.48 -3.71 12.94
CA GLY A 67 -0.44 -2.29 13.27
C GLY A 67 0.28 -1.43 12.24
N MET A 68 0.54 -1.97 11.05
CA MET A 68 1.10 -1.22 9.93
C MET A 68 0.00 -0.71 9.02
N PHE A 69 0.29 0.35 8.26
CA PHE A 69 -0.64 0.84 7.25
C PHE A 69 0.10 1.24 5.96
N VAL A 70 -0.62 1.23 4.86
CA VAL A 70 -0.07 1.59 3.55
C VAL A 70 -0.59 2.95 3.13
N LEU A 71 0.33 3.81 2.71
CA LEU A 71 0.03 5.11 2.15
C LEU A 71 0.32 5.12 0.65
N HIS A 72 -0.65 5.55 -0.14
CA HIS A 72 -0.44 5.82 -1.56
C HIS A 72 0.42 7.09 -1.70
N SER A 73 1.70 6.90 -1.91
CA SER A 73 2.71 7.96 -1.92
C SER A 73 3.93 7.55 -2.74
N ALA A 74 4.55 8.52 -3.39
CA ALA A 74 5.90 8.38 -3.88
C ALA A 74 6.88 8.76 -2.75
N SER A 75 7.98 8.07 -2.63
CA SER A 75 8.96 8.29 -1.55
C SER A 75 10.40 8.33 -2.03
N LEU A 76 11.20 9.08 -1.32
CA LEU A 76 12.62 9.22 -1.53
C LEU A 76 13.37 9.21 -0.20
N LEU A 77 14.69 9.01 -0.28
CA LEU A 77 15.58 9.04 0.87
C LEU A 77 16.34 10.37 0.90
N TYR A 78 16.21 11.10 1.99
CA TYR A 78 16.96 12.33 2.21
C TYR A 78 17.41 12.42 3.66
N LEU A 79 18.71 12.67 3.88
CA LEU A 79 19.35 12.67 5.21
C LEU A 79 19.03 11.38 5.99
N GLU A 80 19.23 10.23 5.35
CA GLU A 80 18.99 8.87 5.89
C GLU A 80 17.54 8.58 6.34
N LYS A 81 16.58 9.45 6.00
CA LYS A 81 15.15 9.29 6.32
C LYS A 81 14.31 9.17 5.07
N ALA A 82 13.19 8.49 5.19
CA ALA A 82 12.20 8.38 4.12
C ALA A 82 11.23 9.59 4.16
N TRP A 83 11.10 10.28 3.03
CA TRP A 83 10.17 11.37 2.83
C TRP A 83 9.11 10.96 1.82
N LEU A 84 7.85 11.06 2.21
CA LEU A 84 6.70 10.60 1.45
C LEU A 84 5.92 11.78 0.88
N PHE A 85 5.64 11.73 -0.42
CA PHE A 85 4.78 12.69 -1.12
C PHE A 85 3.46 12.00 -1.44
N SER A 86 2.39 12.40 -0.80
CA SER A 86 1.07 11.78 -0.91
C SER A 86 0.02 12.79 -1.37
N GLY A 87 -1.02 12.30 -2.01
CA GLY A 87 -2.12 13.09 -2.54
C GLY A 87 -2.89 12.30 -3.59
N PRO A 88 -4.05 12.79 -4.06
CA PRO A 88 -4.81 12.17 -5.14
C PRO A 88 -3.98 11.91 -6.40
N SER A 89 -4.49 11.07 -7.29
CA SER A 89 -3.83 10.83 -8.59
C SER A 89 -3.68 12.15 -9.37
N GLY A 90 -2.56 12.33 -10.07
CA GLY A 90 -2.28 13.55 -10.85
C GLY A 90 -1.89 14.79 -10.04
N MET A 91 -1.65 14.67 -8.74
CA MET A 91 -1.22 15.80 -7.88
C MET A 91 0.29 16.12 -7.94
N GLY A 92 1.03 15.42 -8.79
CA GLY A 92 2.46 15.70 -8.96
C GLY A 92 3.39 14.97 -7.99
N LYS A 93 2.97 13.87 -7.34
CA LYS A 93 3.84 13.06 -6.47
C LYS A 93 5.17 12.71 -7.16
N SER A 94 5.09 12.08 -8.33
CA SER A 94 6.27 11.69 -9.11
C SER A 94 7.07 12.91 -9.61
N THR A 95 6.42 14.03 -9.88
CA THR A 95 7.10 15.28 -10.27
C THR A 95 7.94 15.81 -9.11
N HIS A 96 7.40 15.83 -7.89
CA HIS A 96 8.16 16.27 -6.72
C HIS A 96 9.35 15.37 -6.44
N THR A 97 9.17 14.05 -6.46
CA THR A 97 10.29 13.12 -6.24
C THR A 97 11.36 13.24 -7.32
N ALA A 98 10.98 13.46 -8.59
CA ALA A 98 11.92 13.71 -9.69
C ALA A 98 12.70 15.02 -9.52
N LEU A 99 12.05 16.08 -9.02
CA LEU A 99 12.73 17.36 -8.70
C LEU A 99 13.76 17.18 -7.58
N TRP A 100 13.42 16.46 -6.52
CA TRP A 100 14.35 16.15 -5.44
C TRP A 100 15.53 15.32 -5.93
N LYS A 101 15.27 14.30 -6.77
CA LYS A 101 16.34 13.53 -7.42
C LYS A 101 17.28 14.42 -8.22
N LYS A 102 16.72 15.35 -8.99
CA LYS A 102 17.50 16.28 -9.82
C LYS A 102 18.33 17.27 -9.00
N LEU A 103 17.79 17.77 -7.89
CA LEU A 103 18.42 18.85 -7.10
C LEU A 103 19.40 18.30 -6.05
N PHE A 104 19.12 17.15 -5.47
CA PHE A 104 19.84 16.63 -4.31
C PHE A 104 20.35 15.19 -4.50
N ASP A 105 20.20 14.63 -5.71
CA ASP A 105 20.55 13.24 -6.06
C ASP A 105 19.98 12.19 -5.07
N THR A 106 18.76 12.44 -4.58
CA THR A 106 18.11 11.58 -3.60
C THR A 106 17.71 10.24 -4.22
N PRO A 107 18.04 9.09 -3.58
CA PRO A 107 17.53 7.79 -4.01
C PRO A 107 16.01 7.70 -3.81
N PHE A 108 15.33 6.94 -4.68
CA PHE A 108 13.92 6.60 -4.49
C PHE A 108 13.79 5.40 -3.54
N LEU A 109 12.73 5.37 -2.75
CA LEU A 109 12.34 4.20 -1.96
C LEU A 109 11.20 3.43 -2.64
N ASN A 110 10.10 4.11 -3.01
CA ASN A 110 8.99 3.52 -3.76
C ASN A 110 8.20 4.58 -4.51
N GLY A 111 7.72 4.26 -5.70
CA GLY A 111 6.99 5.19 -6.56
C GLY A 111 5.48 5.29 -6.33
N ASP A 112 4.87 4.34 -5.59
CA ASP A 112 3.41 4.26 -5.49
C ASP A 112 2.88 3.90 -4.10
N LEU A 113 3.40 2.83 -3.47
CA LEU A 113 2.92 2.33 -2.19
C LEU A 113 4.04 2.26 -1.15
N ASN A 114 3.81 2.85 0.01
CA ASN A 114 4.74 2.81 1.12
C ASN A 114 4.07 2.20 2.35
N LEU A 115 4.69 1.18 2.92
CA LEU A 115 4.25 0.55 4.16
C LEU A 115 4.86 1.29 5.34
N ILE A 116 4.03 1.73 6.27
CA ILE A 116 4.44 2.47 7.45
C ILE A 116 4.12 1.65 8.69
N GLY A 117 5.10 1.47 9.55
CA GLY A 117 4.97 0.81 10.84
C GLY A 117 5.55 1.63 11.98
N LYS A 118 5.38 1.16 13.20
CA LYS A 118 5.98 1.75 14.39
C LYS A 118 6.94 0.76 15.02
N GLU A 119 8.18 1.18 15.26
CA GLU A 119 9.19 0.42 15.99
C GLU A 119 9.66 1.25 17.21
N GLY A 120 9.37 0.77 18.40
CA GLY A 120 9.55 1.58 19.59
C GLY A 120 8.72 2.87 19.52
N ASP A 121 9.39 4.03 19.63
CA ASP A 121 8.75 5.33 19.53
C ASP A 121 8.86 5.97 18.14
N GLN A 122 9.52 5.31 17.19
CA GLN A 122 9.75 5.84 15.86
C GLN A 122 8.81 5.22 14.84
N PHE A 123 8.40 6.02 13.86
CA PHE A 123 7.76 5.51 12.65
C PHE A 123 8.83 5.15 11.63
N VAL A 124 8.63 4.01 10.98
CA VAL A 124 9.51 3.49 9.94
C VAL A 124 8.73 3.23 8.66
N VAL A 125 9.40 3.39 7.54
CA VAL A 125 8.86 3.14 6.20
C VAL A 125 9.59 1.95 5.62
N TYR A 126 8.83 0.99 5.11
CA TYR A 126 9.34 -0.18 4.43
C TYR A 126 9.07 -0.05 2.93
N GLY A 127 10.11 -0.20 2.13
CA GLY A 127 9.96 -0.37 0.69
C GLY A 127 9.32 -1.73 0.40
N ILE A 128 8.29 -1.72 -0.44
CA ILE A 128 7.56 -2.92 -0.83
C ILE A 128 7.52 -3.03 -2.36
N PRO A 129 7.36 -4.24 -2.93
CA PRO A 129 7.53 -4.44 -4.38
C PRO A 129 6.38 -3.90 -5.24
N TRP A 130 5.28 -3.43 -4.64
CA TRP A 130 4.18 -2.82 -5.39
C TRP A 130 4.43 -1.33 -5.59
N CYS A 131 5.05 -0.98 -6.72
CA CYS A 131 5.52 0.37 -7.05
C CYS A 131 4.72 1.04 -8.19
N GLY A 132 3.59 0.45 -8.58
CA GLY A 132 2.73 0.95 -9.65
C GLY A 132 3.46 0.95 -11.00
N THR A 133 3.19 1.95 -11.83
CA THR A 133 3.80 2.12 -13.14
C THR A 133 5.21 2.72 -13.11
N SER A 134 5.72 3.07 -11.93
CA SER A 134 7.06 3.64 -11.80
C SER A 134 8.17 2.62 -11.95
N GLU A 135 7.86 1.33 -11.66
CA GLU A 135 8.82 0.21 -11.59
C GLU A 135 10.01 0.46 -10.65
N ILE A 136 9.91 1.49 -9.79
CA ILE A 136 10.97 1.92 -8.88
C ILE A 136 10.59 1.53 -7.46
N PHE A 137 11.37 0.62 -6.89
CA PHE A 137 11.30 0.31 -5.45
C PHE A 137 12.66 -0.21 -4.95
N THR A 138 12.89 -0.05 -3.67
CA THR A 138 13.98 -0.71 -2.94
C THR A 138 13.41 -1.43 -1.72
N VAL A 139 14.02 -2.55 -1.36
CA VAL A 139 13.62 -3.32 -0.17
C VAL A 139 14.47 -2.83 1.02
N GLU A 140 14.21 -1.61 1.43
CA GLU A 140 14.89 -0.97 2.56
C GLU A 140 13.89 -0.57 3.63
N LYS A 141 14.38 -0.47 4.86
CA LYS A 141 13.67 0.10 6.00
C LYS A 141 14.38 1.38 6.43
N LYS A 142 13.64 2.47 6.50
CA LYS A 142 14.16 3.78 6.90
C LYS A 142 13.22 4.48 7.89
N GLU A 143 13.78 5.29 8.78
CA GLU A 143 12.99 6.15 9.66
C GLU A 143 12.14 7.11 8.82
N LEU A 144 10.90 7.35 9.23
CA LEU A 144 10.03 8.33 8.59
C LEU A 144 10.51 9.75 8.90
N GLY A 145 10.98 10.47 7.88
CA GLY A 145 11.35 11.89 7.98
C GLY A 145 10.14 12.80 7.97
N GLY A 146 9.16 12.51 7.14
CA GLY A 146 7.92 13.27 7.06
C GLY A 146 7.01 12.83 5.92
N ILE A 147 5.77 13.32 5.98
CA ILE A 147 4.75 13.12 4.93
C ILE A 147 4.34 14.50 4.42
N VAL A 148 4.56 14.74 3.14
CA VAL A 148 4.11 15.93 2.42
C VAL A 148 2.81 15.62 1.72
N LEU A 149 1.74 16.30 2.10
CA LEU A 149 0.42 16.15 1.49
C LEU A 149 0.26 17.20 0.40
N LEU A 150 0.21 16.74 -0.85
CA LEU A 150 0.13 17.60 -2.02
C LEU A 150 -1.31 17.99 -2.32
N GLU A 151 -1.54 19.27 -2.53
CA GLU A 151 -2.83 19.83 -2.96
C GLU A 151 -2.60 20.86 -4.08
N LYS A 152 -3.57 20.99 -4.99
CA LYS A 152 -3.54 22.09 -5.97
C LYS A 152 -3.89 23.40 -5.31
N ALA A 153 -3.09 24.42 -5.56
CA ALA A 153 -3.33 25.78 -5.09
C ALA A 153 -2.96 26.77 -6.21
N PRO A 154 -3.54 27.97 -6.22
CA PRO A 154 -3.16 29.00 -7.19
C PRO A 154 -1.74 29.55 -6.97
N GLU A 155 -1.23 29.43 -5.75
CA GLU A 155 0.11 29.86 -5.35
C GLU A 155 0.81 28.77 -4.56
N ASP A 156 2.12 28.68 -4.68
CA ASP A 156 2.95 27.75 -3.91
C ASP A 156 2.99 28.18 -2.44
N LYS A 157 2.55 27.32 -1.56
CA LYS A 157 2.58 27.55 -0.11
C LYS A 157 2.76 26.29 0.68
N ILE A 158 3.39 26.40 1.83
CA ILE A 158 3.49 25.33 2.83
C ILE A 158 2.57 25.68 4.00
N VAL A 159 1.69 24.75 4.36
CA VAL A 159 0.74 24.93 5.47
C VAL A 159 1.00 23.85 6.52
N SER A 160 1.22 24.27 7.75
CA SER A 160 1.28 23.34 8.88
C SER A 160 -0.11 22.91 9.27
N LEU A 161 -0.33 21.58 9.36
CA LEU A 161 -1.62 21.01 9.76
C LEU A 161 -1.68 20.78 11.26
N THR A 162 -2.87 20.92 11.87
CA THR A 162 -3.11 20.49 13.25
C THR A 162 -3.02 18.97 13.36
N LYS A 163 -2.95 18.44 14.58
CA LYS A 163 -2.89 16.99 14.83
C LYS A 163 -4.12 16.27 14.23
N GLU A 164 -5.29 16.82 14.40
CA GLU A 164 -6.56 16.30 13.89
C GLU A 164 -6.58 16.29 12.37
N GLN A 165 -6.17 17.39 11.75
CA GLN A 165 -6.06 17.49 10.29
C GLN A 165 -5.06 16.48 9.72
N LYS A 166 -3.88 16.31 10.34
CA LYS A 166 -2.88 15.31 9.95
C LYS A 166 -3.49 13.91 9.96
N THR A 167 -4.15 13.55 11.07
CA THR A 167 -4.78 12.23 11.23
C THR A 167 -5.83 11.99 10.15
N LEU A 168 -6.76 12.91 9.97
CA LEU A 168 -7.84 12.78 8.99
C LEU A 168 -7.29 12.64 7.56
N ARG A 169 -6.32 13.47 7.18
CA ARG A 169 -5.71 13.44 5.83
C ARG A 169 -4.94 12.15 5.57
N VAL A 170 -4.15 11.68 6.52
CA VAL A 170 -3.42 10.42 6.38
C VAL A 170 -4.41 9.25 6.27
N MET A 171 -5.47 9.23 7.05
CA MET A 171 -6.52 8.20 6.95
C MET A 171 -7.22 8.21 5.58
N GLN A 172 -7.52 9.37 5.01
CA GLN A 172 -8.14 9.48 3.69
C GLN A 172 -7.26 8.98 2.55
N LEU A 173 -5.95 9.09 2.69
CA LEU A 173 -4.96 8.71 1.67
C LEU A 173 -4.37 7.32 1.90
N SER A 174 -4.61 6.74 3.07
CA SER A 174 -4.19 5.38 3.37
C SER A 174 -5.14 4.38 2.70
N LEU A 175 -4.59 3.25 2.25
CA LEU A 175 -5.36 2.13 1.70
C LEU A 175 -6.06 1.30 2.80
N ILE A 176 -6.34 1.89 3.97
CA ILE A 176 -7.09 1.26 5.06
C ILE A 176 -8.55 0.96 4.64
N HIS A 177 -9.05 1.53 3.55
CA HIS A 177 -10.34 1.19 2.95
C HIS A 177 -10.36 -0.18 2.22
N ILE A 178 -9.73 -1.21 2.80
CA ILE A 178 -10.32 -2.53 2.70
C ILE A 178 -11.49 -2.47 3.69
N SER A 179 -12.58 -1.84 3.25
CA SER A 179 -13.86 -1.88 3.96
C SER A 179 -14.09 -3.31 4.42
N GLU A 180 -14.48 -3.48 5.68
CA GLU A 180 -14.95 -4.79 6.16
C GLU A 180 -15.85 -5.37 5.06
N PRO A 181 -15.60 -6.61 4.61
CA PRO A 181 -16.40 -7.18 3.53
C PRO A 181 -17.85 -7.07 3.96
N THR A 182 -18.62 -6.32 3.19
CA THR A 182 -20.06 -6.28 3.35
C THR A 182 -20.49 -7.74 3.44
N ARG A 183 -21.14 -8.14 4.54
CA ARG A 183 -21.54 -9.52 4.80
C ARG A 183 -22.36 -10.05 3.61
N LEU A 184 -21.67 -10.52 2.60
CA LEU A 184 -22.28 -11.36 1.59
C LEU A 184 -22.45 -12.71 2.27
N ARG A 185 -23.68 -13.01 2.70
CA ARG A 185 -24.04 -14.36 3.11
C ARG A 185 -23.75 -15.27 1.91
N CYS A 186 -22.72 -16.10 2.03
CA CYS A 186 -22.62 -17.24 1.15
C CYS A 186 -23.84 -18.11 1.43
N ILE A 187 -24.79 -18.13 0.49
CA ILE A 187 -25.89 -19.07 0.52
C ILE A 187 -25.29 -20.39 0.03
N SER A 188 -25.21 -21.36 0.92
CA SER A 188 -24.88 -22.76 0.63
C SER A 188 -25.95 -23.38 -0.26
#